data_3146ca3955242f7aafd2de65460e1f07
#
_entry.id   3146ca3955242f7aafd2de65460e1f07
#
_cell.length_a   1.000
_cell.length_b   1.000
_cell.length_c   1.000
_cell.angle_alpha   90.00
_cell.angle_beta   90.00
_cell.angle_gamma   90.00
#
_symmetry.space_group_name_H-M   'P 1'
#
loop_
_entity.id
_entity.type
_entity.pdbx_description
1 polymer ?
#
loop_
_entity_poly.entity_id
_entity_poly.type
_entity_poly.pdbx_seq_one_letter_code
_entity_poly.pdbx_strand_id
1 'polypeptide(L)'
;GAGVTHGSMDEVGIKHKFVYGSPKDAEVIGEITSFARAAMVVNRMKRRKLGLIGGRVAGMYTTMVDMAQVKSTFQVEIEHVDQYRVILEAEKVPRETAEETIKKIRKEFGKIYAPEEKLLRSARLYYALRKIVKEDGYDFIGVKCQDEVIGNYVSYCLPICMLNDDGIVTACESDLNAALTMRILHLLTDQAVLFADVNDVDFKEKTLRLVNCGSIASSLATSRKDVDLGLQYKYLGRQQGCTTIFCCRPGRVTLARLSRVKGKYVMLIATGEAFQQPKERFKEVRDVWPHAFVKLDGDPKALVQNIRSNHMHMAYGEVKEELREICELLGIDAILV
;
A
#
# COMPACT_ATOMS: atom_id res chain seq x y z
N GLY A 1 -14.77 5.39 41.62
CA GLY A 1 -13.83 6.10 40.79
C GLY A 1 -13.50 5.37 39.50
N ALA A 2 -12.39 5.74 38.83
CA ALA A 2 -12.02 5.27 37.51
C ALA A 2 -11.96 3.73 37.37
N GLY A 3 -11.48 3.02 38.40
CA GLY A 3 -11.44 1.54 38.37
C GLY A 3 -12.82 0.88 38.27
N VAL A 4 -13.87 1.47 38.85
CA VAL A 4 -15.25 0.96 38.72
C VAL A 4 -15.71 1.15 37.25
N THR A 5 -15.46 2.31 36.67
CA THR A 5 -15.82 2.58 35.26
C THR A 5 -15.09 1.62 34.32
N HIS A 6 -13.78 1.45 34.53
CA HIS A 6 -12.96 0.51 33.77
C HIS A 6 -13.52 -0.91 33.81
N GLY A 7 -13.72 -1.48 35.03
CA GLY A 7 -14.29 -2.81 35.16
C GLY A 7 -15.73 -2.95 34.64
N SER A 8 -16.54 -1.90 34.73
CA SER A 8 -17.89 -1.92 34.15
C SER A 8 -17.87 -1.93 32.63
N MET A 9 -16.92 -1.22 32.00
CA MET A 9 -16.74 -1.24 30.54
C MET A 9 -16.26 -2.61 30.06
N ASP A 10 -15.35 -3.26 30.80
CA ASP A 10 -14.92 -4.62 30.51
C ASP A 10 -16.07 -5.62 30.58
N GLU A 11 -16.88 -5.56 31.64
CA GLU A 11 -18.02 -6.46 31.88
C GLU A 11 -19.04 -6.39 30.73
N VAL A 12 -19.29 -5.22 30.19
CA VAL A 12 -20.22 -5.03 29.04
C VAL A 12 -19.55 -5.11 27.68
N GLY A 13 -18.26 -5.42 27.61
CA GLY A 13 -17.51 -5.61 26.35
C GLY A 13 -17.24 -4.34 25.55
N ILE A 14 -17.25 -3.17 26.19
CA ILE A 14 -16.91 -1.90 25.53
C ILE A 14 -15.40 -1.81 25.38
N LYS A 15 -14.94 -1.73 24.14
CA LYS A 15 -13.51 -1.51 23.84
C LYS A 15 -13.08 -0.13 24.30
N HIS A 16 -12.11 -0.07 25.19
CA HIS A 16 -11.58 1.15 25.79
C HIS A 16 -10.12 0.98 26.18
N LYS A 17 -9.44 2.08 26.49
CA LYS A 17 -8.10 2.07 27.07
C LYS A 17 -8.14 2.76 28.42
N PHE A 18 -7.56 2.13 29.42
CA PHE A 18 -7.37 2.74 30.73
C PHE A 18 -5.98 3.35 30.81
N VAL A 19 -5.91 4.68 30.94
CA VAL A 19 -4.66 5.43 31.03
C VAL A 19 -4.61 6.10 32.42
N TYR A 20 -3.47 5.97 33.08
CA TYR A 20 -3.26 6.54 34.41
C TYR A 20 -2.10 7.54 34.39
N GLY A 21 -2.30 8.71 34.95
CA GLY A 21 -1.27 9.73 35.09
C GLY A 21 -1.81 11.17 35.03
N SER A 22 -0.92 12.12 34.94
CA SER A 22 -1.30 13.52 34.84
C SER A 22 -1.62 13.91 33.39
N PRO A 23 -2.69 14.71 33.14
CA PRO A 23 -2.98 15.24 31.82
C PRO A 23 -1.92 16.24 31.30
N LYS A 24 -0.93 16.57 32.11
CA LYS A 24 0.24 17.38 31.71
C LYS A 24 1.44 16.53 31.31
N ASP A 25 1.33 15.21 31.48
CA ASP A 25 2.39 14.27 31.19
C ASP A 25 2.39 13.93 29.69
N ALA A 26 3.51 14.16 29.03
CA ALA A 26 3.63 13.93 27.58
C ALA A 26 3.40 12.46 27.20
N GLU A 27 3.82 11.52 28.05
CA GLU A 27 3.61 10.08 27.83
C GLU A 27 2.11 9.73 27.88
N VAL A 28 1.39 10.24 28.90
CA VAL A 28 -0.06 10.06 29.05
C VAL A 28 -0.82 10.64 27.86
N ILE A 29 -0.46 11.85 27.43
CA ILE A 29 -1.03 12.47 26.22
C ILE A 29 -0.73 11.63 24.97
N GLY A 30 0.50 11.10 24.85
CA GLY A 30 0.90 10.21 23.78
C GLY A 30 0.01 8.96 23.70
N GLU A 31 -0.19 8.27 24.82
CA GLU A 31 -1.04 7.07 24.89
C GLU A 31 -2.50 7.36 24.50
N ILE A 32 -3.08 8.45 25.03
CA ILE A 32 -4.44 8.86 24.69
C ILE A 32 -4.55 9.17 23.19
N THR A 33 -3.59 9.89 22.65
CA THR A 33 -3.57 10.30 21.23
C THR A 33 -3.45 9.09 20.31
N SER A 34 -2.54 8.15 20.60
CA SER A 34 -2.37 6.93 19.81
C SER A 34 -3.64 6.09 19.81
N PHE A 35 -4.27 5.89 20.97
CA PHE A 35 -5.55 5.18 21.06
C PHE A 35 -6.68 5.89 20.30
N ALA A 36 -6.80 7.21 20.44
CA ALA A 36 -7.83 7.99 19.74
C ALA A 36 -7.66 7.91 18.22
N ARG A 37 -6.40 7.99 17.71
CA ARG A 37 -6.09 7.82 16.28
C ARG A 37 -6.39 6.41 15.80
N ALA A 38 -6.06 5.40 16.59
CA ALA A 38 -6.37 4.00 16.29
C ALA A 38 -7.89 3.78 16.20
N ALA A 39 -8.65 4.25 17.18
CA ALA A 39 -10.11 4.17 17.21
C ALA A 39 -10.75 4.92 16.02
N MET A 40 -10.21 6.08 15.64
CA MET A 40 -10.62 6.82 14.44
C MET A 40 -10.41 5.97 13.17
N VAL A 41 -9.26 5.32 13.01
CA VAL A 41 -8.98 4.47 11.84
C VAL A 41 -9.94 3.28 11.81
N VAL A 42 -10.11 2.56 12.92
CA VAL A 42 -11.07 1.45 13.01
C VAL A 42 -12.48 1.90 12.63
N ASN A 43 -12.90 3.08 13.09
CA ASN A 43 -14.21 3.62 12.73
C ASN A 43 -14.30 4.03 11.24
N ARG A 44 -13.24 4.61 10.68
CA ARG A 44 -13.19 4.99 9.25
C ARG A 44 -13.11 3.79 8.31
N MET A 45 -12.69 2.62 8.77
CA MET A 45 -12.75 1.37 7.99
C MET A 45 -14.16 0.81 7.88
N LYS A 46 -15.02 1.08 8.86
CA LYS A 46 -16.39 0.53 8.88
C LYS A 46 -17.22 1.03 7.70
N ARG A 47 -18.00 0.10 7.12
CA ARG A 47 -18.94 0.35 6.01
C ARG A 47 -18.26 0.86 4.74
N ARG A 48 -16.96 0.56 4.58
CA ARG A 48 -16.23 0.89 3.36
C ARG A 48 -16.31 -0.22 2.34
N LYS A 49 -16.09 0.15 1.07
CA LYS A 49 -16.08 -0.77 -0.06
C LYS A 49 -14.67 -0.91 -0.62
N LEU A 50 -14.24 -2.15 -0.78
CA LEU A 50 -13.00 -2.55 -1.44
C LEU A 50 -13.35 -3.18 -2.80
N GLY A 51 -12.93 -2.54 -3.88
CA GLY A 51 -13.08 -3.09 -5.22
C GLY A 51 -11.95 -4.08 -5.55
N LEU A 52 -12.29 -5.33 -5.86
CA LEU A 52 -11.36 -6.32 -6.40
C LEU A 52 -11.44 -6.33 -7.92
N ILE A 53 -10.45 -5.72 -8.58
CA ILE A 53 -10.40 -5.59 -10.03
C ILE A 53 -9.68 -6.78 -10.66
N GLY A 54 -10.38 -7.57 -11.46
CA GLY A 54 -9.82 -8.68 -12.24
C GLY A 54 -9.62 -9.98 -11.49
N GLY A 55 -9.99 -10.05 -10.22
CA GLY A 55 -9.93 -11.28 -9.42
C GLY A 55 -8.51 -11.64 -8.95
N ARG A 56 -8.28 -12.90 -8.65
CA ARG A 56 -7.05 -13.41 -8.03
C ARG A 56 -5.88 -13.49 -9.03
N VAL A 57 -4.69 -13.17 -8.58
CA VAL A 57 -3.43 -13.52 -9.27
C VAL A 57 -3.10 -14.98 -9.02
N ALA A 58 -2.74 -15.70 -10.07
CA ALA A 58 -2.45 -17.15 -10.00
C ALA A 58 -1.30 -17.46 -9.02
N GLY A 59 -1.48 -18.50 -8.19
CA GLY A 59 -0.44 -19.06 -7.33
C GLY A 59 -0.20 -18.31 -6.00
N MET A 60 -0.71 -17.09 -5.79
CA MET A 60 -0.47 -16.34 -4.57
C MET A 60 -1.59 -16.51 -3.53
N TYR A 61 -1.42 -17.46 -2.60
CA TYR A 61 -2.36 -17.66 -1.49
C TYR A 61 -2.33 -16.54 -0.46
N THR A 62 -1.19 -15.86 -0.29
CA THR A 62 -0.98 -14.79 0.71
C THR A 62 -1.73 -13.51 0.39
N THR A 63 -2.21 -13.35 -0.85
CA THR A 63 -3.02 -12.20 -1.29
C THR A 63 -4.51 -12.41 -1.07
N MET A 64 -4.92 -13.66 -0.83
CA MET A 64 -6.33 -14.02 -0.69
C MET A 64 -6.87 -13.69 0.70
N VAL A 65 -8.14 -13.31 0.72
CA VAL A 65 -8.91 -13.08 1.95
C VAL A 65 -10.15 -13.98 1.96
N ASP A 66 -10.68 -14.18 3.14
CA ASP A 66 -12.04 -14.65 3.36
C ASP A 66 -12.94 -13.40 3.48
N MET A 67 -13.85 -13.21 2.55
CA MET A 67 -14.69 -11.99 2.49
C MET A 67 -15.60 -11.86 3.71
N ALA A 68 -16.13 -12.96 4.23
CA ALA A 68 -16.95 -12.95 5.44
C ALA A 68 -16.13 -12.54 6.66
N GLN A 69 -14.88 -13.02 6.75
CA GLN A 69 -13.95 -12.62 7.81
C GLN A 69 -13.52 -11.16 7.69
N VAL A 70 -13.27 -10.65 6.47
CA VAL A 70 -13.00 -9.21 6.26
C VAL A 70 -14.20 -8.38 6.73
N LYS A 71 -15.42 -8.82 6.36
CA LYS A 71 -16.65 -8.15 6.77
C LYS A 71 -16.83 -8.14 8.28
N SER A 72 -16.60 -9.26 8.95
CA SER A 72 -16.75 -9.36 10.41
C SER A 72 -15.67 -8.60 11.18
N THR A 73 -14.40 -8.61 10.69
CA THR A 73 -13.26 -8.00 11.39
C THR A 73 -13.18 -6.49 11.12
N PHE A 74 -13.21 -6.08 9.84
CA PHE A 74 -12.98 -4.69 9.43
C PHE A 74 -14.26 -3.94 9.06
N GLN A 75 -15.39 -4.65 8.95
CA GLN A 75 -16.67 -4.14 8.45
C GLN A 75 -16.58 -3.55 7.02
N VAL A 76 -15.66 -4.07 6.22
CA VAL A 76 -15.43 -3.70 4.82
C VAL A 76 -16.18 -4.68 3.92
N GLU A 77 -16.86 -4.15 2.90
CA GLU A 77 -17.47 -4.93 1.82
C GLU A 77 -16.48 -5.10 0.69
N ILE A 78 -16.43 -6.30 0.08
CA ILE A 78 -15.60 -6.57 -1.10
C ILE A 78 -16.51 -6.86 -2.29
N GLU A 79 -16.33 -6.09 -3.35
CA GLU A 79 -17.04 -6.28 -4.61
C GLU A 79 -16.07 -6.59 -5.74
N HIS A 80 -16.45 -7.50 -6.63
CA HIS A 80 -15.65 -7.87 -7.80
C HIS A 80 -15.99 -7.00 -9.00
N VAL A 81 -14.97 -6.54 -9.71
CA VAL A 81 -15.07 -5.84 -10.99
C VAL A 81 -14.33 -6.64 -12.05
N ASP A 82 -14.99 -6.95 -13.14
CA ASP A 82 -14.36 -7.62 -14.26
C ASP A 82 -13.32 -6.71 -14.94
N GLN A 83 -12.14 -7.26 -15.20
CA GLN A 83 -11.03 -6.54 -15.83
C GLN A 83 -11.39 -6.05 -17.24
N TYR A 84 -12.28 -6.78 -17.94
CA TYR A 84 -12.78 -6.39 -19.25
C TYR A 84 -13.54 -5.05 -19.18
N ARG A 85 -14.35 -4.82 -18.13
CA ARG A 85 -15.01 -3.52 -17.90
C ARG A 85 -14.00 -2.38 -17.84
N VAL A 86 -12.85 -2.58 -17.18
CA VAL A 86 -11.81 -1.55 -17.09
C VAL A 86 -11.25 -1.21 -18.47
N ILE A 87 -11.00 -2.21 -19.31
CA ILE A 87 -10.53 -2.01 -20.68
C ILE A 87 -11.58 -1.26 -21.51
N LEU A 88 -12.85 -1.66 -21.44
CA LEU A 88 -13.93 -0.97 -22.14
C LEU A 88 -14.07 0.50 -21.71
N GLU A 89 -13.95 0.79 -20.42
CA GLU A 89 -13.99 2.18 -19.95
C GLU A 89 -12.72 2.96 -20.37
N ALA A 90 -11.55 2.33 -20.43
CA ALA A 90 -10.33 2.94 -20.92
C ALA A 90 -10.43 3.34 -22.40
N GLU A 91 -11.03 2.49 -23.24
CA GLU A 91 -11.21 2.79 -24.66
C GLU A 91 -12.18 3.96 -24.92
N LYS A 92 -13.09 4.26 -23.97
CA LYS A 92 -14.00 5.41 -24.04
C LYS A 92 -13.33 6.74 -23.66
N VAL A 93 -12.14 6.71 -23.04
CA VAL A 93 -11.43 7.92 -22.65
C VAL A 93 -10.93 8.66 -23.89
N PRO A 94 -11.29 9.94 -24.10
CA PRO A 94 -10.85 10.70 -25.26
C PRO A 94 -9.32 10.79 -25.32
N ARG A 95 -8.78 10.82 -26.52
CA ARG A 95 -7.33 10.91 -26.75
C ARG A 95 -6.77 12.19 -26.16
N GLU A 96 -7.47 13.28 -26.31
CA GLU A 96 -7.08 14.62 -25.80
C GLU A 96 -6.90 14.63 -24.29
N THR A 97 -7.80 13.95 -23.55
CA THR A 97 -7.72 13.82 -22.09
C THR A 97 -6.47 13.05 -21.65
N ALA A 98 -6.14 11.98 -22.37
CA ALA A 98 -4.92 11.21 -22.10
C ALA A 98 -3.66 12.02 -22.45
N GLU A 99 -3.66 12.77 -23.55
CA GLU A 99 -2.54 13.65 -23.97
C GLU A 99 -2.30 14.79 -22.97
N GLU A 100 -3.33 15.38 -22.40
CA GLU A 100 -3.18 16.37 -21.32
C GLU A 100 -2.47 15.79 -20.09
N THR A 101 -2.80 14.56 -19.73
CA THR A 101 -2.12 13.86 -18.63
C THR A 101 -0.66 13.61 -18.96
N ILE A 102 -0.35 13.21 -20.18
CA ILE A 102 1.04 13.01 -20.62
C ILE A 102 1.83 14.33 -20.59
N LYS A 103 1.22 15.45 -21.00
CA LYS A 103 1.85 16.77 -20.89
C LYS A 103 2.22 17.11 -19.44
N LYS A 104 1.34 16.81 -18.46
CA LYS A 104 1.66 16.98 -17.03
C LYS A 104 2.82 16.08 -16.60
N ILE A 105 2.76 14.80 -16.95
CA ILE A 105 3.83 13.83 -16.66
C ILE A 105 5.17 14.34 -17.20
N ARG A 106 5.24 14.80 -18.46
CA ARG A 106 6.45 15.34 -19.07
C ARG A 106 6.98 16.60 -18.36
N LYS A 107 6.08 17.40 -17.80
CA LYS A 107 6.45 18.60 -17.03
C LYS A 107 6.97 18.26 -15.64
N GLU A 108 6.42 17.25 -14.99
CA GLU A 108 6.65 16.95 -13.57
C GLU A 108 7.76 15.91 -13.37
N PHE A 109 7.84 14.88 -14.22
CA PHE A 109 8.79 13.78 -14.08
C PHE A 109 10.16 14.09 -14.68
N GLY A 110 11.12 13.20 -14.38
CA GLY A 110 12.47 13.23 -14.93
C GLY A 110 12.52 12.76 -16.38
N LYS A 111 13.36 11.78 -16.69
CA LYS A 111 13.50 11.24 -18.03
C LYS A 111 12.38 10.25 -18.36
N ILE A 112 11.86 10.31 -19.59
CA ILE A 112 10.79 9.42 -20.04
C ILE A 112 11.31 8.58 -21.20
N TYR A 113 11.47 7.30 -20.95
CA TYR A 113 11.94 6.30 -21.93
C TYR A 113 10.78 5.49 -22.52
N ALA A 114 9.59 5.61 -21.91
CA ALA A 114 8.40 4.89 -22.34
C ALA A 114 7.83 5.45 -23.64
N PRO A 115 7.43 4.60 -24.62
CA PRO A 115 6.80 5.03 -25.86
C PRO A 115 5.46 5.75 -25.62
N GLU A 116 5.15 6.71 -26.48
CA GLU A 116 3.92 7.53 -26.41
C GLU A 116 2.66 6.68 -26.33
N GLU A 117 2.53 5.62 -27.14
CA GLU A 117 1.37 4.74 -27.14
C GLU A 117 1.14 4.07 -25.78
N LYS A 118 2.24 3.67 -25.09
CA LYS A 118 2.16 3.05 -23.76
C LYS A 118 1.74 4.06 -22.69
N LEU A 119 2.21 5.29 -22.81
CA LEU A 119 1.78 6.39 -21.95
C LEU A 119 0.28 6.71 -22.15
N LEU A 120 -0.19 6.79 -23.39
CA LEU A 120 -1.59 7.03 -23.72
C LEU A 120 -2.51 5.95 -23.13
N ARG A 121 -2.19 4.69 -23.34
CA ARG A 121 -2.97 3.57 -22.77
C ARG A 121 -2.93 3.57 -21.25
N SER A 122 -1.79 3.85 -20.63
CA SER A 122 -1.68 3.97 -19.17
C SER A 122 -2.53 5.12 -18.62
N ALA A 123 -2.53 6.28 -19.28
CA ALA A 123 -3.38 7.41 -18.90
C ALA A 123 -4.87 7.05 -19.03
N ARG A 124 -5.28 6.35 -20.09
CA ARG A 124 -6.67 5.88 -20.25
C ARG A 124 -7.08 4.91 -19.15
N LEU A 125 -6.22 3.94 -18.78
CA LEU A 125 -6.49 3.03 -17.65
C LEU A 125 -6.65 3.78 -16.33
N TYR A 126 -5.82 4.79 -16.08
CA TYR A 126 -5.94 5.63 -14.89
C TYR A 126 -7.33 6.29 -14.80
N TYR A 127 -7.81 6.91 -15.88
CA TYR A 127 -9.14 7.51 -15.91
C TYR A 127 -10.27 6.49 -15.77
N ALA A 128 -10.13 5.33 -16.40
CA ALA A 128 -11.09 4.24 -16.29
C ALA A 128 -11.23 3.75 -14.86
N LEU A 129 -10.12 3.51 -14.17
CA LEU A 129 -10.13 3.10 -12.76
C LEU A 129 -10.72 4.19 -11.86
N ARG A 130 -10.33 5.46 -12.05
CA ARG A 130 -10.93 6.58 -11.29
C ARG A 130 -12.45 6.66 -11.48
N LYS A 131 -12.92 6.49 -12.71
CA LYS A 131 -14.35 6.49 -13.04
C LYS A 131 -15.06 5.36 -12.29
N ILE A 132 -14.55 4.14 -12.38
CA ILE A 132 -15.13 2.95 -11.71
C ILE A 132 -15.14 3.16 -10.18
N VAL A 133 -14.03 3.61 -9.59
CA VAL A 133 -13.94 3.90 -8.15
C VAL A 133 -15.03 4.90 -7.73
N LYS A 134 -15.23 5.96 -8.51
CA LYS A 134 -16.24 7.01 -8.22
C LYS A 134 -17.67 6.50 -8.40
N GLU A 135 -17.96 5.83 -9.51
CA GLU A 135 -19.32 5.40 -9.86
C GLU A 135 -19.83 4.28 -8.96
N ASP A 136 -18.97 3.31 -8.64
CA ASP A 136 -19.33 2.17 -7.79
C ASP A 136 -19.13 2.47 -6.29
N GLY A 137 -18.53 3.62 -5.96
CA GLY A 137 -18.34 4.09 -4.59
C GLY A 137 -17.29 3.30 -3.81
N TYR A 138 -16.21 2.87 -4.47
CA TYR A 138 -15.10 2.20 -3.79
C TYR A 138 -14.25 3.21 -3.02
N ASP A 139 -13.89 2.86 -1.78
CA ASP A 139 -12.99 3.66 -0.93
C ASP A 139 -11.51 3.33 -1.21
N PHE A 140 -11.23 2.12 -1.67
CA PHE A 140 -9.91 1.64 -2.06
C PHE A 140 -10.06 0.38 -2.95
N ILE A 141 -9.00 0.00 -3.66
CA ILE A 141 -9.06 -1.10 -4.62
C ILE A 141 -7.81 -1.99 -4.59
N GLY A 142 -7.98 -3.25 -5.00
CA GLY A 142 -6.91 -4.16 -5.36
C GLY A 142 -7.01 -4.53 -6.84
N VAL A 143 -5.90 -4.46 -7.58
CA VAL A 143 -5.90 -4.61 -9.04
C VAL A 143 -5.05 -5.80 -9.46
N LYS A 144 -5.63 -6.74 -10.21
CA LYS A 144 -4.88 -7.80 -10.88
C LYS A 144 -4.08 -7.22 -12.04
N CYS A 145 -2.77 -7.03 -11.84
CA CYS A 145 -1.90 -6.39 -12.81
C CYS A 145 -1.21 -7.36 -13.78
N GLN A 146 -1.29 -8.67 -13.53
CA GLN A 146 -0.62 -9.70 -14.32
C GLN A 146 -1.57 -10.38 -15.32
N ASP A 147 -0.97 -11.06 -16.30
CA ASP A 147 -1.58 -11.90 -17.31
C ASP A 147 -2.46 -11.12 -18.31
N GLU A 148 -3.77 -11.11 -18.14
CA GLU A 148 -4.70 -10.72 -19.19
C GLU A 148 -4.55 -9.25 -19.62
N VAL A 149 -4.39 -8.33 -18.67
CA VAL A 149 -4.29 -6.90 -19.01
C VAL A 149 -2.96 -6.57 -19.69
N ILE A 150 -1.86 -7.19 -19.25
CA ILE A 150 -0.55 -6.99 -19.88
C ILE A 150 -0.56 -7.55 -21.30
N GLY A 151 -1.18 -8.69 -21.51
CA GLY A 151 -1.28 -9.34 -22.82
C GLY A 151 -2.20 -8.60 -23.80
N ASN A 152 -3.30 -8.03 -23.32
CA ASN A 152 -4.37 -7.50 -24.15
C ASN A 152 -4.42 -5.95 -24.20
N TYR A 153 -3.81 -5.25 -23.23
CA TYR A 153 -3.85 -3.79 -23.20
C TYR A 153 -2.51 -3.17 -22.79
N VAL A 154 -2.28 -2.91 -21.49
CA VAL A 154 -1.06 -2.35 -20.93
C VAL A 154 -1.02 -2.63 -19.41
N SER A 155 0.18 -2.68 -18.81
CA SER A 155 0.30 -2.89 -17.36
C SER A 155 -0.32 -1.75 -16.54
N TYR A 156 -0.79 -2.07 -15.34
CA TYR A 156 -1.37 -1.11 -14.41
C TYR A 156 -0.32 -0.31 -13.61
N CYS A 157 0.99 -0.50 -13.81
CA CYS A 157 2.01 0.08 -12.95
C CYS A 157 1.89 1.61 -12.83
N LEU A 158 1.93 2.36 -13.93
CA LEU A 158 1.76 3.82 -13.92
C LEU A 158 0.35 4.24 -13.44
N PRO A 159 -0.77 3.63 -13.88
CA PRO A 159 -2.08 3.91 -13.32
C PRO A 159 -2.17 3.76 -11.80
N ILE A 160 -1.62 2.68 -11.22
CA ILE A 160 -1.60 2.46 -9.76
C ILE A 160 -0.76 3.54 -9.05
N CYS A 161 0.41 3.89 -9.60
CA CYS A 161 1.22 4.99 -9.09
C CYS A 161 0.39 6.29 -9.00
N MET A 162 -0.29 6.67 -10.09
CA MET A 162 -1.08 7.89 -10.16
C MET A 162 -2.29 7.88 -9.23
N LEU A 163 -2.99 6.74 -9.08
CA LEU A 163 -4.11 6.60 -8.17
C LEU A 163 -3.67 6.76 -6.72
N ASN A 164 -2.56 6.15 -6.32
CA ASN A 164 -1.99 6.31 -4.99
C ASN A 164 -1.52 7.76 -4.73
N ASP A 165 -0.99 8.45 -5.74
CA ASP A 165 -0.65 9.87 -5.65
C ASP A 165 -1.89 10.77 -5.46
N ASP A 166 -3.05 10.36 -5.99
CA ASP A 166 -4.34 11.02 -5.80
C ASP A 166 -5.03 10.66 -4.47
N GLY A 167 -4.41 9.83 -3.62
CA GLY A 167 -4.98 9.34 -2.36
C GLY A 167 -6.01 8.21 -2.53
N ILE A 168 -6.17 7.66 -3.73
CA ILE A 168 -6.97 6.46 -3.98
C ILE A 168 -6.09 5.24 -3.72
N VAL A 169 -6.16 4.69 -2.51
CA VAL A 169 -5.35 3.54 -2.13
C VAL A 169 -5.60 2.37 -3.07
N THR A 170 -4.55 1.98 -3.78
CA THR A 170 -4.61 0.95 -4.81
C THR A 170 -3.48 -0.06 -4.61
N ALA A 171 -3.84 -1.29 -4.22
CA ALA A 171 -2.89 -2.39 -4.08
C ALA A 171 -2.67 -3.10 -5.41
N CYS A 172 -1.41 -3.43 -5.70
CA CYS A 172 -1.02 -4.25 -6.84
C CYS A 172 -1.34 -5.73 -6.59
N GLU A 173 -1.34 -6.54 -7.66
CA GLU A 173 -1.42 -8.00 -7.62
C GLU A 173 -2.66 -8.55 -6.90
N SER A 174 -3.76 -7.79 -6.89
CA SER A 174 -5.00 -8.17 -6.19
C SER A 174 -4.77 -8.57 -4.73
N ASP A 175 -3.72 -8.06 -4.11
CA ASP A 175 -3.42 -8.35 -2.71
C ASP A 175 -4.36 -7.57 -1.79
N LEU A 176 -5.44 -8.23 -1.38
CA LEU A 176 -6.46 -7.60 -0.54
C LEU A 176 -6.00 -7.41 0.92
N ASN A 177 -5.10 -8.27 1.42
CA ASN A 177 -4.45 -8.04 2.71
C ASN A 177 -3.54 -6.80 2.66
N ALA A 178 -2.87 -6.58 1.52
CA ALA A 178 -2.13 -5.35 1.26
C ALA A 178 -3.05 -4.14 1.18
N ALA A 179 -4.16 -4.23 0.44
CA ALA A 179 -5.12 -3.13 0.33
C ALA A 179 -5.64 -2.68 1.69
N LEU A 180 -5.97 -3.62 2.58
CA LEU A 180 -6.36 -3.34 3.98
C LEU A 180 -5.21 -2.68 4.76
N THR A 181 -3.99 -3.21 4.67
CA THR A 181 -2.81 -2.64 5.33
C THR A 181 -2.52 -1.22 4.85
N MET A 182 -2.49 -1.02 3.53
CA MET A 182 -2.25 0.28 2.92
C MET A 182 -3.33 1.30 3.31
N ARG A 183 -4.60 0.87 3.36
CA ARG A 183 -5.69 1.76 3.77
C ARG A 183 -5.56 2.18 5.23
N ILE A 184 -5.19 1.29 6.13
CA ILE A 184 -4.92 1.59 7.54
C ILE A 184 -3.77 2.59 7.67
N LEU A 185 -2.63 2.32 7.01
CA LEU A 185 -1.47 3.21 7.02
C LEU A 185 -1.78 4.58 6.42
N HIS A 186 -2.51 4.63 5.30
CA HIS A 186 -2.95 5.89 4.68
C HIS A 186 -3.84 6.72 5.64
N LEU A 187 -4.78 6.08 6.33
CA LEU A 187 -5.65 6.76 7.29
C LEU A 187 -4.89 7.30 8.53
N LEU A 188 -3.75 6.69 8.89
CA LEU A 188 -2.88 7.14 9.96
C LEU A 188 -1.96 8.29 9.54
N THR A 189 -1.50 8.31 8.30
CA THR A 189 -0.41 9.21 7.85
C THR A 189 -0.84 10.27 6.86
N ASP A 190 -2.03 10.12 6.26
CA ASP A 190 -2.56 10.97 5.17
C ASP A 190 -1.59 11.09 3.98
N GLN A 191 -0.82 10.02 3.72
CA GLN A 191 0.17 9.95 2.65
C GLN A 191 -0.03 8.71 1.79
N ALA A 192 0.57 8.72 0.60
CA ALA A 192 0.70 7.49 -0.19
C ALA A 192 1.51 6.44 0.58
N VAL A 193 1.13 5.19 0.42
CA VAL A 193 1.76 4.04 1.07
C VAL A 193 2.47 3.20 0.02
N LEU A 194 3.71 2.84 0.28
CA LEU A 194 4.49 1.96 -0.57
C LEU A 194 3.92 0.53 -0.52
N PHE A 195 3.75 -0.05 -1.70
CA PHE A 195 3.54 -1.48 -1.89
C PHE A 195 4.80 -2.05 -2.55
N ALA A 196 5.49 -2.98 -1.90
CA ALA A 196 6.72 -3.55 -2.47
C ALA A 196 6.98 -4.97 -2.00
N ASP A 197 7.81 -5.68 -2.76
CA ASP A 197 8.40 -6.96 -2.38
C ASP A 197 9.58 -6.75 -1.43
N VAL A 198 9.70 -7.62 -0.44
CA VAL A 198 10.94 -7.78 0.33
C VAL A 198 11.94 -8.51 -0.55
N ASN A 199 12.90 -7.77 -1.09
CA ASN A 199 13.83 -8.29 -2.07
C ASN A 199 15.14 -8.80 -1.46
N ASP A 200 15.68 -8.05 -0.50
CA ASP A 200 16.98 -8.36 0.12
C ASP A 200 17.04 -7.86 1.55
N VAL A 201 17.76 -8.58 2.41
CA VAL A 201 17.97 -8.23 3.82
C VAL A 201 19.45 -8.40 4.19
N ASP A 202 20.12 -7.30 4.47
CA ASP A 202 21.46 -7.33 5.06
C ASP A 202 21.34 -7.42 6.57
N PHE A 203 21.66 -8.58 7.12
CA PHE A 203 21.58 -8.84 8.57
C PHE A 203 22.65 -8.09 9.37
N LYS A 204 23.80 -7.78 8.78
CA LYS A 204 24.91 -7.08 9.44
C LYS A 204 24.60 -5.60 9.57
N GLU A 205 24.22 -4.99 8.45
CA GLU A 205 23.91 -3.55 8.39
C GLU A 205 22.47 -3.25 8.83
N LYS A 206 21.65 -4.29 9.08
CA LYS A 206 20.22 -4.20 9.40
C LYS A 206 19.43 -3.45 8.31
N THR A 207 19.78 -3.64 7.06
CA THR A 207 19.11 -2.95 5.96
C THR A 207 18.19 -3.88 5.19
N LEU A 208 17.05 -3.32 4.79
CA LEU A 208 16.03 -3.97 4.00
C LEU A 208 15.94 -3.26 2.65
N ARG A 209 15.94 -4.02 1.56
CA ARG A 209 15.63 -3.54 0.22
C ARG A 209 14.21 -3.93 -0.14
N LEU A 210 13.40 -2.95 -0.45
CA LEU A 210 12.04 -3.10 -0.95
C LEU A 210 12.01 -2.67 -2.40
N VAL A 211 11.41 -3.49 -3.27
CA VAL A 211 11.27 -3.19 -4.70
C VAL A 211 9.85 -3.44 -5.17
N ASN A 212 9.45 -2.76 -6.21
CA ASN A 212 8.19 -3.04 -6.89
C ASN A 212 8.39 -2.97 -8.40
N CYS A 213 7.56 -3.66 -9.15
CA CYS A 213 7.67 -3.68 -10.61
C CYS A 213 7.18 -2.39 -11.30
N GLY A 214 7.01 -1.28 -10.57
CA GLY A 214 6.78 0.05 -11.15
C GLY A 214 5.52 0.78 -10.71
N SER A 215 4.80 0.32 -9.68
CA SER A 215 3.54 0.92 -9.23
C SER A 215 3.66 1.81 -7.99
N ILE A 216 4.88 2.04 -7.48
CA ILE A 216 5.09 2.90 -6.31
C ILE A 216 4.71 4.35 -6.66
N ALA A 217 3.96 4.99 -5.76
CA ALA A 217 3.53 6.37 -5.89
C ALA A 217 4.72 7.33 -6.03
N SER A 218 4.66 8.24 -7.00
CA SER A 218 5.76 9.18 -7.30
C SER A 218 5.98 10.21 -6.18
N SER A 219 4.96 10.46 -5.36
CA SER A 219 5.04 11.31 -4.17
C SER A 219 5.95 10.76 -3.06
N LEU A 220 6.37 9.50 -3.14
CA LEU A 220 7.34 8.89 -2.23
C LEU A 220 8.80 9.17 -2.62
N ALA A 221 9.05 9.77 -3.77
CA ALA A 221 10.36 10.32 -4.15
C ALA A 221 10.65 11.63 -3.40
N THR A 222 11.90 12.07 -3.40
CA THR A 222 12.29 13.40 -2.88
C THR A 222 11.65 14.51 -3.71
N SER A 223 11.63 14.33 -5.04
CA SER A 223 10.96 15.19 -5.99
C SER A 223 10.42 14.34 -7.14
N ARG A 224 9.30 14.74 -7.75
CA ARG A 224 8.82 14.10 -8.98
C ARG A 224 9.83 14.18 -10.14
N LYS A 225 10.72 15.17 -10.12
CA LYS A 225 11.84 15.28 -11.08
C LYS A 225 12.87 14.17 -10.95
N ASP A 226 12.93 13.50 -9.80
CA ASP A 226 13.83 12.35 -9.58
C ASP A 226 13.22 11.03 -10.08
N VAL A 227 11.93 11.06 -10.47
CA VAL A 227 11.20 9.90 -10.99
C VAL A 227 11.33 9.83 -12.49
N ASP A 228 12.05 8.85 -13.00
CA ASP A 228 12.07 8.52 -14.41
C ASP A 228 10.92 7.56 -14.75
N LEU A 229 10.48 7.53 -16.00
CA LEU A 229 9.53 6.56 -16.53
C LEU A 229 10.18 5.65 -17.55
N GLY A 230 10.20 4.35 -17.24
CA GLY A 230 10.72 3.30 -18.10
C GLY A 230 9.64 2.43 -18.71
N LEU A 231 10.09 1.42 -19.44
CA LEU A 231 9.24 0.32 -19.92
C LEU A 231 9.19 -0.78 -18.88
N GLN A 232 7.97 -1.29 -18.65
CA GLN A 232 7.78 -2.49 -17.85
C GLN A 232 8.59 -3.66 -18.41
N TYR A 233 9.14 -4.44 -17.52
CA TYR A 233 9.84 -5.68 -17.80
C TYR A 233 9.05 -6.58 -18.78
N LYS A 234 9.76 -7.32 -19.63
CA LYS A 234 9.17 -8.30 -20.53
C LYS A 234 8.49 -9.43 -19.77
N TYR A 235 7.17 -9.44 -19.77
CA TYR A 235 6.38 -10.59 -19.33
C TYR A 235 5.98 -11.42 -20.56
N LEU A 236 6.28 -12.70 -20.58
CA LEU A 236 6.05 -13.59 -21.73
C LEU A 236 6.61 -13.04 -23.06
N GLY A 237 7.79 -12.42 -23.03
CA GLY A 237 8.43 -11.85 -24.22
C GLY A 237 7.90 -10.50 -24.68
N ARG A 238 6.92 -9.90 -23.99
CA ARG A 238 6.31 -8.60 -24.36
C ARG A 238 6.63 -7.54 -23.30
N GLN A 239 7.14 -6.39 -23.75
CA GLN A 239 7.27 -5.20 -22.91
C GLN A 239 5.93 -4.46 -22.94
N GLN A 240 5.26 -4.34 -21.79
CA GLN A 240 3.95 -3.74 -21.72
C GLN A 240 3.88 -2.71 -20.59
N GLY A 241 3.55 -1.46 -20.96
CA GLY A 241 3.26 -0.38 -20.02
C GLY A 241 4.46 0.37 -19.48
N CYS A 242 4.19 1.27 -18.58
CA CYS A 242 5.15 2.22 -18.04
C CYS A 242 5.40 1.94 -16.56
N THR A 243 6.68 2.05 -16.15
CA THR A 243 7.12 1.88 -14.77
C THR A 243 7.71 3.18 -14.25
N THR A 244 7.56 3.44 -12.96
CA THR A 244 8.35 4.48 -12.28
C THR A 244 9.72 3.94 -11.90
N ILE A 245 10.76 4.79 -11.95
CA ILE A 245 12.14 4.44 -11.63
C ILE A 245 12.70 5.50 -10.70
N PHE A 246 12.83 5.20 -9.42
CA PHE A 246 13.38 6.12 -8.42
C PHE A 246 13.75 5.39 -7.14
N CYS A 247 14.46 6.09 -6.24
CA CYS A 247 14.62 5.70 -4.84
C CYS A 247 13.66 6.52 -3.96
N CYS A 248 12.98 5.87 -3.04
CA CYS A 248 12.13 6.56 -2.06
C CYS A 248 12.96 7.55 -1.24
N ARG A 249 12.32 8.68 -0.84
CA ARG A 249 12.99 9.73 -0.05
C ARG A 249 13.47 9.21 1.30
N PRO A 250 14.49 9.84 1.93
CA PRO A 250 14.88 9.50 3.29
C PRO A 250 13.82 9.96 4.31
N GLY A 251 13.85 9.35 5.49
CA GLY A 251 13.01 9.73 6.62
C GLY A 251 12.52 8.56 7.46
N ARG A 252 11.98 8.88 8.62
CA ARG A 252 11.38 7.92 9.54
C ARG A 252 10.20 7.19 8.91
N VAL A 253 10.15 5.87 9.04
CA VAL A 253 9.12 5.02 8.44
C VAL A 253 8.61 3.95 9.38
N THR A 254 7.35 3.58 9.16
CA THR A 254 6.74 2.38 9.73
C THR A 254 6.45 1.39 8.60
N LEU A 255 6.86 0.15 8.81
CA LEU A 255 6.60 -0.99 7.95
C LEU A 255 5.47 -1.81 8.55
N ALA A 256 4.50 -2.23 7.75
CA ALA A 256 3.44 -3.11 8.22
C ALA A 256 2.97 -4.10 7.15
N ARG A 257 2.53 -5.28 7.58
CA ARG A 257 1.91 -6.28 6.72
C ARG A 257 0.85 -7.07 7.48
N LEU A 258 -0.40 -6.92 7.07
CA LEU A 258 -1.49 -7.80 7.49
C LEU A 258 -1.39 -9.13 6.74
N SER A 259 -1.43 -10.23 7.47
CA SER A 259 -1.42 -11.56 6.90
C SER A 259 -2.52 -12.42 7.52
N ARG A 260 -2.99 -13.42 6.76
CA ARG A 260 -3.94 -14.42 7.27
C ARG A 260 -3.24 -15.76 7.39
N VAL A 261 -3.12 -16.27 8.62
CA VAL A 261 -2.43 -17.53 8.92
C VAL A 261 -3.42 -18.48 9.59
N LYS A 262 -3.74 -19.59 8.93
CA LYS A 262 -4.70 -20.58 9.45
C LYS A 262 -6.02 -19.99 9.92
N GLY A 263 -6.55 -19.02 9.14
CA GLY A 263 -7.82 -18.35 9.46
C GLY A 263 -7.74 -17.20 10.46
N LYS A 264 -6.58 -16.90 11.03
CA LYS A 264 -6.38 -15.76 11.96
C LYS A 264 -5.59 -14.65 11.29
N TYR A 265 -5.98 -13.42 11.54
CA TYR A 265 -5.20 -12.26 11.12
C TYR A 265 -4.04 -12.01 12.07
N VAL A 266 -2.89 -11.64 11.48
CA VAL A 266 -1.69 -11.20 12.17
C VAL A 266 -1.11 -9.99 11.44
N MET A 267 -0.70 -8.97 12.17
CA MET A 267 -0.02 -7.78 11.64
C MET A 267 1.44 -7.80 12.06
N LEU A 268 2.34 -7.92 11.08
CA LEU A 268 3.77 -7.69 11.29
C LEU A 268 4.02 -6.19 11.22
N ILE A 269 4.72 -5.64 12.22
CA ILE A 269 5.00 -4.21 12.36
C ILE A 269 6.49 -4.04 12.67
N ALA A 270 7.16 -3.18 11.91
CA ALA A 270 8.54 -2.78 12.16
C ALA A 270 8.71 -1.28 11.92
N THR A 271 9.78 -0.70 12.48
CA THR A 271 10.14 0.70 12.27
C THR A 271 11.57 0.81 11.78
N GLY A 272 11.89 1.94 11.16
CA GLY A 272 13.23 2.18 10.67
C GLY A 272 13.37 3.54 10.02
N GLU A 273 14.53 3.75 9.40
CA GLU A 273 14.88 4.97 8.69
C GLU A 273 15.09 4.65 7.20
N ALA A 274 14.27 5.21 6.35
CA ALA A 274 14.49 5.12 4.90
C ALA A 274 15.68 6.00 4.50
N PHE A 275 16.49 5.52 3.57
CA PHE A 275 17.68 6.23 3.12
C PHE A 275 17.90 6.10 1.61
N GLN A 276 18.63 7.07 1.06
CA GLN A 276 18.92 7.12 -0.38
C GLN A 276 20.03 6.15 -0.76
N GLN A 277 19.87 5.55 -1.92
CA GLN A 277 20.92 4.80 -2.61
C GLN A 277 21.02 5.27 -4.06
N PRO A 278 22.22 5.27 -4.64
CA PRO A 278 22.39 5.66 -6.03
C PRO A 278 21.75 4.67 -6.99
N LYS A 279 21.30 5.16 -8.16
CA LYS A 279 20.59 4.34 -9.17
C LYS A 279 21.41 3.14 -9.68
N GLU A 280 22.72 3.17 -9.53
CA GLU A 280 23.62 2.04 -9.86
C GLU A 280 23.29 0.79 -9.06
N ARG A 281 22.82 0.95 -7.81
CA ARG A 281 22.38 -0.15 -6.95
C ARG A 281 21.10 -0.82 -7.46
N PHE A 282 20.32 -0.18 -8.31
CA PHE A 282 19.09 -0.78 -8.86
C PHE A 282 19.41 -1.93 -9.81
N LYS A 283 20.57 -1.88 -10.50
CA LYS A 283 21.03 -2.93 -11.41
C LYS A 283 21.21 -4.30 -10.74
N GLU A 284 21.40 -4.32 -9.43
CA GLU A 284 21.50 -5.56 -8.66
C GLU A 284 20.19 -6.38 -8.69
N VAL A 285 19.06 -5.73 -8.98
CA VAL A 285 17.74 -6.36 -9.13
C VAL A 285 17.19 -6.04 -10.52
N ARG A 286 16.66 -4.82 -10.69
CA ARG A 286 16.10 -4.29 -11.93
C ARG A 286 16.26 -2.77 -11.95
N ASP A 287 17.04 -2.24 -12.87
CA ASP A 287 17.32 -0.81 -13.02
C ASP A 287 16.11 0.02 -13.49
N VAL A 288 15.07 -0.66 -13.96
CA VAL A 288 13.79 -0.06 -14.40
C VAL A 288 12.70 -0.08 -13.32
N TRP A 289 13.01 -0.46 -12.08
CA TRP A 289 12.04 -0.53 -10.99
C TRP A 289 12.31 0.51 -9.89
N PRO A 290 11.28 0.98 -9.17
CA PRO A 290 11.46 1.82 -8.00
C PRO A 290 11.89 1.01 -6.79
N HIS A 291 12.71 1.62 -5.95
CA HIS A 291 13.33 1.02 -4.76
C HIS A 291 13.08 1.84 -3.49
N ALA A 292 13.04 1.16 -2.37
CA ALA A 292 13.19 1.76 -1.05
C ALA A 292 14.24 0.97 -0.26
N PHE A 293 15.10 1.67 0.46
CA PHE A 293 16.07 1.09 1.37
C PHE A 293 15.76 1.58 2.77
N VAL A 294 15.66 0.67 3.72
CA VAL A 294 15.29 0.98 5.11
C VAL A 294 16.30 0.36 6.05
N LYS A 295 16.86 1.16 6.94
CA LYS A 295 17.63 0.69 8.09
C LYS A 295 16.64 0.40 9.21
N LEU A 296 16.55 -0.87 9.61
CA LEU A 296 15.61 -1.33 10.64
C LEU A 296 16.10 -0.97 12.04
N ASP A 297 15.19 -0.60 12.92
CA ASP A 297 15.48 -0.43 14.34
C ASP A 297 15.64 -1.79 15.03
N GLY A 298 14.75 -2.73 14.68
CA GLY A 298 14.68 -4.04 15.26
C GLY A 298 15.66 -5.06 14.69
N ASP A 299 15.39 -6.33 14.99
CA ASP A 299 16.20 -7.45 14.49
C ASP A 299 15.71 -7.93 13.12
N PRO A 300 16.52 -7.81 12.05
CA PRO A 300 16.13 -8.28 10.72
C PRO A 300 15.88 -9.80 10.66
N LYS A 301 16.49 -10.60 11.55
CA LYS A 301 16.20 -12.04 11.64
C LYS A 301 14.79 -12.27 12.14
N ALA A 302 14.35 -11.55 13.16
CA ALA A 302 13.00 -11.60 13.66
C ALA A 302 11.99 -11.15 12.58
N LEU A 303 12.31 -10.11 11.80
CA LEU A 303 11.50 -9.69 10.66
C LEU A 303 11.31 -10.86 9.67
N VAL A 304 12.41 -11.44 9.18
CA VAL A 304 12.39 -12.52 8.17
C VAL A 304 11.65 -13.75 8.68
N GLN A 305 11.84 -14.13 9.93
CA GLN A 305 11.11 -15.26 10.53
C GLN A 305 9.59 -15.05 10.60
N ASN A 306 9.15 -13.81 10.66
CA ASN A 306 7.74 -13.44 10.80
C ASN A 306 7.07 -12.97 9.49
N ILE A 307 7.81 -12.83 8.39
CA ILE A 307 7.23 -12.56 7.06
C ILE A 307 6.32 -13.73 6.66
N ARG A 308 5.11 -13.40 6.22
CA ARG A 308 4.10 -14.36 5.72
C ARG A 308 3.63 -14.03 4.29
N SER A 309 4.33 -13.11 3.63
CA SER A 309 4.10 -12.68 2.25
C SER A 309 5.41 -12.10 1.70
N ASN A 310 5.58 -12.12 0.39
CA ASN A 310 6.63 -11.33 -0.28
C ASN A 310 6.39 -9.82 -0.14
N HIS A 311 5.13 -9.39 -0.01
CA HIS A 311 4.78 -7.96 0.07
C HIS A 311 4.92 -7.39 1.47
N MET A 312 5.49 -6.18 1.53
CA MET A 312 5.59 -5.31 2.70
C MET A 312 5.15 -3.91 2.32
N HIS A 313 4.55 -3.19 3.26
CA HIS A 313 4.08 -1.82 3.03
C HIS A 313 4.81 -0.85 3.94
N MET A 314 5.12 0.34 3.41
CA MET A 314 5.87 1.36 4.14
C MET A 314 5.11 2.69 4.07
N ALA A 315 4.96 3.34 5.20
CA ALA A 315 4.47 4.71 5.31
C ALA A 315 5.49 5.57 6.04
N TYR A 316 5.60 6.84 5.66
CA TYR A 316 6.43 7.81 6.38
C TYR A 316 5.76 8.25 7.67
N GLY A 317 6.58 8.35 8.71
CA GLY A 317 6.15 8.62 10.09
C GLY A 317 6.27 7.39 10.98
N GLU A 318 6.18 7.62 12.28
CA GLU A 318 6.14 6.56 13.28
C GLU A 318 4.72 6.40 13.80
N VAL A 319 4.09 5.28 13.42
CA VAL A 319 2.70 4.93 13.77
C VAL A 319 2.60 3.51 14.35
N LYS A 320 3.71 3.02 14.93
CA LYS A 320 3.79 1.68 15.50
C LYS A 320 2.78 1.47 16.62
N GLU A 321 2.65 2.42 17.53
CA GLU A 321 1.73 2.31 18.66
C GLU A 321 0.28 2.35 18.21
N GLU A 322 -0.07 3.22 17.25
CA GLU A 322 -1.42 3.24 16.67
C GLU A 322 -1.77 1.91 15.98
N LEU A 323 -0.82 1.29 15.27
CA LEU A 323 -1.03 -0.03 14.66
C LEU A 323 -1.24 -1.12 15.71
N ARG A 324 -0.50 -1.08 16.81
CA ARG A 324 -0.68 -1.99 17.94
C ARG A 324 -2.09 -1.84 18.55
N GLU A 325 -2.52 -0.61 18.81
CA GLU A 325 -3.86 -0.30 19.31
C GLU A 325 -4.97 -0.74 18.32
N ILE A 326 -4.76 -0.57 17.01
CA ILE A 326 -5.69 -1.06 15.98
C ILE A 326 -5.82 -2.58 16.04
N CYS A 327 -4.69 -3.29 16.19
CA CYS A 327 -4.70 -4.74 16.33
C CYS A 327 -5.50 -5.19 17.57
N GLU A 328 -5.30 -4.53 18.70
CA GLU A 328 -6.04 -4.81 19.93
C GLU A 328 -7.55 -4.55 19.77
N LEU A 329 -7.92 -3.39 19.19
CA LEU A 329 -9.31 -3.05 18.92
C LEU A 329 -10.01 -4.04 17.97
N LEU A 330 -9.28 -4.60 17.01
CA LEU A 330 -9.81 -5.54 16.02
C LEU A 330 -9.65 -7.01 16.42
N GLY A 331 -8.96 -7.32 17.51
CA GLY A 331 -8.65 -8.70 17.92
C GLY A 331 -7.70 -9.40 16.95
N ILE A 332 -6.70 -8.66 16.44
CA ILE A 332 -5.65 -9.13 15.53
C ILE A 332 -4.35 -9.29 16.32
N ASP A 333 -3.62 -10.38 16.11
CA ASP A 333 -2.31 -10.57 16.71
C ASP A 333 -1.30 -9.58 16.11
N ALA A 334 -0.58 -8.85 16.95
CA ALA A 334 0.50 -7.94 16.54
C ALA A 334 1.86 -8.58 16.79
N ILE A 335 2.73 -8.57 15.77
CA ILE A 335 4.14 -8.96 15.88
C ILE A 335 4.98 -7.71 15.68
N LEU A 336 5.65 -7.27 16.74
CA LEU A 336 6.54 -6.12 16.74
C LEU A 336 7.99 -6.57 16.54
N VAL A 337 8.71 -5.92 15.64
CA VAL A 337 10.12 -6.22 15.31
C VAL A 337 10.97 -4.97 15.36
#